data_61b23e38bac9a58f5fd8a1218844682d
#
_entry.id   61b23e38bac9a58f5fd8a1218844682d
#
_cell.length_a   1.000
_cell.length_b   1.000
_cell.length_c   1.000
_cell.angle_alpha   90.00
_cell.angle_beta   90.00
_cell.angle_gamma   90.00
#
_symmetry.space_group_name_H-M   'P 1'
#
loop_
_entity.id
_entity.type
_entity.pdbx_description
1 polymer ?
#
loop_
_entity_poly.entity_id
_entity_poly.type
_entity_poly.pdbx_seq_one_letter_code
_entity_poly.pdbx_strand_id
1 'polypeptide(L)'
;MNAVVFTPLTDALMITAFVAVMMITVEYISVLTRGAFQNALSRGRWAQYATAALLGALPGCLGPFTIVALYTHRAVSFGAVVTTMIATSGDEAFVMFALIPTKAVWLTLALAALGFAVGPLADRLSRRWGVARPCPSLVLHEADACRCFPGKQVLEQWSRPSAVRSVLTASMIAFVVVIATGLVGPSQWNWVRVTLLSVGLIGGFVVSTVPDHFLRDHLWSHVIVKHAPRVFAWTLGVLVAVAVLRQLVDLDAYVQANSWGVLGAAALVGIVPESGPHLVFVTLFADGLVPFSILFASSIVQDGHGMLPMLAESRRDFLWIKGINLAVGLAVGAMLLTLGL
;
A
#
# COMPACT_ATOMS: atom_id res chain seq x y z
N MET A 1 5.46 -22.91 23.79
CA MET A 1 6.38 -22.62 22.67
C MET A 1 5.71 -22.78 21.31
N ASN A 2 4.87 -23.80 21.10
CA ASN A 2 4.21 -24.03 19.80
C ASN A 2 3.19 -22.94 19.40
N ALA A 3 2.45 -22.35 20.32
CA ALA A 3 1.45 -21.33 20.01
C ALA A 3 2.08 -19.95 19.61
N VAL A 4 3.22 -19.60 20.19
CA VAL A 4 3.91 -18.31 19.97
C VAL A 4 4.50 -18.19 18.56
N VAL A 5 4.81 -19.31 17.92
CA VAL A 5 5.44 -19.33 16.59
C VAL A 5 4.47 -19.85 15.52
N PHE A 6 3.65 -20.84 15.85
CA PHE A 6 2.77 -21.48 14.86
C PHE A 6 1.63 -20.58 14.39
N THR A 7 0.98 -19.86 15.31
CA THR A 7 -0.09 -18.92 14.96
C THR A 7 0.43 -17.75 14.11
N PRO A 8 1.49 -17.01 14.49
CA PRO A 8 2.09 -16.00 13.64
C PRO A 8 2.52 -16.48 12.26
N LEU A 9 3.01 -17.72 12.15
CA LEU A 9 3.43 -18.29 10.87
C LEU A 9 2.24 -18.52 9.93
N THR A 10 1.17 -19.13 10.42
CA THR A 10 -0.05 -19.36 9.63
C THR A 10 -0.71 -18.06 9.21
N ASP A 11 -0.76 -17.09 10.12
CA ASP A 11 -1.33 -15.77 9.84
C ASP A 11 -0.48 -15.00 8.83
N ALA A 12 0.86 -15.02 8.96
CA ALA A 12 1.76 -14.40 8.00
C ALA A 12 1.65 -15.01 6.60
N LEU A 13 1.50 -16.35 6.51
CA LEU A 13 1.27 -17.02 5.22
C LEU A 13 -0.06 -16.63 4.59
N MET A 14 -1.14 -16.60 5.38
CA MET A 14 -2.47 -16.19 4.91
C MET A 14 -2.47 -14.74 4.42
N ILE A 15 -1.93 -13.83 5.22
CA ILE A 15 -1.80 -12.40 4.88
C ILE A 15 -0.98 -12.24 3.62
N THR A 16 0.18 -12.91 3.52
CA THR A 16 1.06 -12.80 2.34
C THR A 16 0.37 -13.32 1.07
N ALA A 17 -0.34 -14.44 1.15
CA ALA A 17 -1.08 -14.97 0.02
C ALA A 17 -2.18 -14.00 -0.43
N PHE A 18 -2.95 -13.45 0.51
CA PHE A 18 -3.96 -12.42 0.21
C PHE A 18 -3.34 -11.17 -0.42
N VAL A 19 -2.25 -10.66 0.17
CA VAL A 19 -1.51 -9.51 -0.36
C VAL A 19 -1.02 -9.75 -1.78
N ALA A 20 -0.45 -10.92 -2.07
CA ALA A 20 0.03 -11.27 -3.40
C ALA A 20 -1.12 -11.25 -4.44
N VAL A 21 -2.29 -11.81 -4.10
CA VAL A 21 -3.47 -11.80 -4.98
C VAL A 21 -4.03 -10.39 -5.18
N MET A 22 -4.07 -9.58 -4.11
CA MET A 22 -4.47 -8.16 -4.20
C MET A 22 -3.50 -7.38 -5.09
N MET A 23 -2.18 -7.57 -4.95
CA MET A 23 -1.18 -6.91 -5.79
C MET A 23 -1.35 -7.27 -7.27
N ILE A 24 -1.64 -8.55 -7.60
CA ILE A 24 -1.96 -8.99 -8.96
C ILE A 24 -3.14 -8.20 -9.52
N THR A 25 -4.19 -8.03 -8.74
CA THR A 25 -5.41 -7.32 -9.14
C THR A 25 -5.14 -5.83 -9.36
N VAL A 26 -4.41 -5.20 -8.44
CA VAL A 26 -4.08 -3.76 -8.52
C VAL A 26 -3.15 -3.49 -9.70
N GLU A 27 -2.14 -4.32 -9.92
CA GLU A 27 -1.24 -4.20 -11.08
C GLU A 27 -1.99 -4.27 -12.41
N TYR A 28 -2.94 -5.20 -12.52
CA TYR A 28 -3.81 -5.33 -13.69
C TYR A 28 -4.68 -4.09 -13.92
N ILE A 29 -5.38 -3.60 -12.89
CA ILE A 29 -6.21 -2.39 -12.97
C ILE A 29 -5.36 -1.19 -13.36
N SER A 30 -4.16 -1.08 -12.81
CA SER A 30 -3.25 0.02 -13.05
C SER A 30 -2.80 0.08 -14.52
N VAL A 31 -2.46 -1.05 -15.12
CA VAL A 31 -2.12 -1.12 -16.56
C VAL A 31 -3.31 -0.77 -17.44
N LEU A 32 -4.53 -1.21 -17.09
CA LEU A 32 -5.75 -0.86 -17.82
C LEU A 32 -6.06 0.64 -17.81
N THR A 33 -5.72 1.34 -16.73
CA THR A 33 -6.14 2.73 -16.49
C THR A 33 -5.09 3.78 -16.81
N ARG A 34 -3.88 3.42 -17.22
CA ARG A 34 -2.74 4.34 -17.46
C ARG A 34 -3.07 5.56 -18.31
N GLY A 35 -3.77 5.38 -19.45
CA GLY A 35 -4.14 6.49 -20.34
C GLY A 35 -5.18 7.45 -19.75
N ALA A 36 -6.11 6.94 -18.95
CA ALA A 36 -7.15 7.76 -18.33
C ALA A 36 -6.57 8.71 -17.26
N PHE A 37 -5.60 8.26 -16.48
CA PHE A 37 -4.95 9.09 -15.45
C PHE A 37 -4.11 10.22 -16.04
N GLN A 38 -3.35 9.98 -17.12
CA GLN A 38 -2.57 11.02 -17.79
C GLN A 38 -3.48 12.13 -18.33
N ASN A 39 -4.60 11.78 -18.94
CA ASN A 39 -5.58 12.75 -19.44
C ASN A 39 -6.25 13.55 -18.30
N ALA A 40 -6.50 12.93 -17.15
CA ALA A 40 -7.07 13.60 -15.99
C ALA A 40 -6.09 14.63 -15.39
N LEU A 41 -4.80 14.31 -15.32
CA LEU A 41 -3.76 15.18 -14.78
C LEU A 41 -3.56 16.46 -15.58
N SER A 42 -3.84 16.46 -16.89
CA SER A 42 -3.72 17.63 -17.77
C SER A 42 -4.87 18.64 -17.63
N ARG A 43 -6.01 18.30 -16.98
CA ARG A 43 -7.22 19.11 -16.91
C ARG A 43 -7.19 20.29 -15.94
N GLY A 44 -6.11 20.45 -15.16
CA GLY A 44 -5.96 21.57 -14.21
C GLY A 44 -5.56 21.14 -12.80
N ARG A 45 -5.25 22.10 -11.91
CA ARG A 45 -4.68 21.80 -10.59
C ARG A 45 -5.57 20.97 -9.68
N TRP A 46 -6.86 21.27 -9.64
CA TRP A 46 -7.80 20.49 -8.81
C TRP A 46 -7.94 19.06 -9.30
N ALA A 47 -7.94 18.86 -10.62
CA ALA A 47 -7.92 17.54 -11.21
C ALA A 47 -6.61 16.80 -10.88
N GLN A 48 -5.47 17.50 -10.84
CA GLN A 48 -4.20 16.91 -10.39
C GLN A 48 -4.27 16.41 -8.94
N TYR A 49 -4.80 17.21 -8.01
CA TYR A 49 -4.93 16.78 -6.60
C TYR A 49 -5.91 15.62 -6.46
N ALA A 50 -7.05 15.67 -7.16
CA ALA A 50 -8.03 14.58 -7.12
C ALA A 50 -7.43 13.27 -7.67
N THR A 51 -6.75 13.33 -8.82
CA THR A 51 -6.09 12.16 -9.42
C THR A 51 -4.92 11.67 -8.56
N ALA A 52 -4.15 12.58 -7.97
CA ALA A 52 -3.06 12.28 -7.06
C ALA A 52 -3.56 11.58 -5.79
N ALA A 53 -4.67 12.06 -5.20
CA ALA A 53 -5.31 11.42 -4.05
C ALA A 53 -5.84 10.02 -4.40
N LEU A 54 -6.47 9.87 -5.57
CA LEU A 54 -6.98 8.59 -6.05
C LEU A 54 -5.83 7.59 -6.28
N LEU A 55 -4.74 8.01 -6.94
CA LEU A 55 -3.58 7.17 -7.17
C LEU A 55 -2.86 6.81 -5.86
N GLY A 56 -2.76 7.75 -4.92
CA GLY A 56 -2.23 7.48 -3.58
C GLY A 56 -3.08 6.49 -2.79
N ALA A 57 -4.41 6.57 -2.91
CA ALA A 57 -5.35 5.69 -2.23
C ALA A 57 -5.36 4.25 -2.78
N LEU A 58 -4.81 4.04 -3.98
CA LEU A 58 -4.62 2.67 -4.49
C LEU A 58 -3.55 1.95 -3.65
N PRO A 59 -3.83 0.75 -3.15
CA PRO A 59 -2.84 -0.04 -2.41
C PRO A 59 -1.58 -0.30 -3.25
N GLY A 60 -0.42 -0.22 -2.61
CA GLY A 60 0.88 -0.46 -3.25
C GLY A 60 1.62 0.81 -3.66
N CYS A 61 2.78 0.62 -4.28
CA CYS A 61 3.73 1.72 -4.59
C CYS A 61 3.53 2.35 -5.98
N LEU A 62 2.68 1.78 -6.84
CA LEU A 62 2.59 2.18 -8.24
C LEU A 62 2.03 3.60 -8.43
N GLY A 63 0.99 3.96 -7.65
CA GLY A 63 0.43 5.32 -7.65
C GLY A 63 1.48 6.36 -7.26
N PRO A 64 2.13 6.23 -6.11
CA PRO A 64 3.23 7.09 -5.69
C PRO A 64 4.36 7.17 -6.72
N PHE A 65 4.84 6.06 -7.27
CA PHE A 65 5.89 6.06 -8.31
C PHE A 65 5.47 6.83 -9.55
N THR A 66 4.23 6.66 -9.99
CA THR A 66 3.70 7.37 -11.16
C THR A 66 3.70 8.88 -10.93
N ILE A 67 3.21 9.34 -9.78
CA ILE A 67 3.17 10.79 -9.47
C ILE A 67 4.57 11.37 -9.29
N VAL A 68 5.49 10.65 -8.65
CA VAL A 68 6.89 11.09 -8.53
C VAL A 68 7.55 11.19 -9.90
N ALA A 69 7.37 10.20 -10.77
CA ALA A 69 7.89 10.26 -12.13
C ALA A 69 7.32 11.44 -12.92
N LEU A 70 6.02 11.70 -12.84
CA LEU A 70 5.38 12.86 -13.48
C LEU A 70 5.86 14.19 -12.89
N TYR A 71 6.17 14.25 -11.61
CA TYR A 71 6.73 15.43 -10.97
C TYR A 71 8.15 15.74 -11.48
N THR A 72 9.01 14.74 -11.61
CA THR A 72 10.37 14.92 -12.14
C THR A 72 10.35 15.41 -13.57
N HIS A 73 9.33 15.04 -14.37
CA HIS A 73 9.07 15.55 -15.71
C HIS A 73 8.28 16.89 -15.76
N ARG A 74 8.04 17.52 -14.61
CA ARG A 74 7.28 18.78 -14.49
C ARG A 74 5.83 18.70 -14.95
N ALA A 75 5.27 17.51 -15.04
CA ALA A 75 3.89 17.28 -15.47
C ALA A 75 2.87 17.51 -14.33
N VAL A 76 3.30 17.38 -13.07
CA VAL A 76 2.46 17.63 -11.89
C VAL A 76 3.16 18.55 -10.90
N SER A 77 2.37 19.14 -9.99
CA SER A 77 2.88 20.08 -8.97
C SER A 77 3.47 19.35 -7.76
N PHE A 78 4.26 20.08 -6.94
CA PHE A 78 4.76 19.61 -5.65
C PHE A 78 3.61 19.21 -4.72
N GLY A 79 2.53 20.02 -4.69
CA GLY A 79 1.34 19.70 -3.91
C GLY A 79 0.65 18.40 -4.35
N ALA A 80 0.70 18.03 -5.65
CA ALA A 80 0.18 16.75 -6.10
C ALA A 80 1.00 15.57 -5.53
N VAL A 81 2.34 15.72 -5.43
CA VAL A 81 3.18 14.72 -4.77
C VAL A 81 2.82 14.59 -3.29
N VAL A 82 2.73 15.71 -2.56
CA VAL A 82 2.33 15.71 -1.14
C VAL A 82 0.95 15.06 -0.95
N THR A 83 -0.02 15.38 -1.84
CA THR A 83 -1.34 14.74 -1.85
C THR A 83 -1.23 13.23 -1.92
N THR A 84 -0.46 12.73 -2.89
CA THR A 84 -0.28 11.27 -3.07
C THR A 84 0.40 10.64 -1.87
N MET A 85 1.44 11.28 -1.32
CA MET A 85 2.19 10.73 -0.19
C MET A 85 1.36 10.68 1.10
N ILE A 86 0.48 11.65 1.35
CA ILE A 86 -0.47 11.58 2.48
C ILE A 86 -1.57 10.55 2.21
N ALA A 87 -2.02 10.41 0.97
CA ALA A 87 -3.11 9.49 0.62
C ALA A 87 -2.67 8.03 0.58
N THR A 88 -1.37 7.74 0.48
CA THR A 88 -0.89 6.37 0.34
C THR A 88 -0.61 5.70 1.67
N SER A 89 -0.99 4.43 1.75
CA SER A 89 -0.52 3.53 2.82
C SER A 89 0.51 2.51 2.29
N GLY A 90 0.99 2.68 1.05
CA GLY A 90 1.97 1.78 0.46
C GLY A 90 1.52 0.31 0.45
N ASP A 91 2.48 -0.61 0.61
CA ASP A 91 2.21 -2.05 0.62
C ASP A 91 1.50 -2.51 1.90
N GLU A 92 1.57 -1.74 2.99
CA GLU A 92 0.86 -2.08 4.24
C GLU A 92 -0.67 -1.98 4.09
N ALA A 93 -1.17 -1.21 3.11
CA ALA A 93 -2.60 -1.16 2.80
C ALA A 93 -3.18 -2.56 2.58
N PHE A 94 -2.45 -3.45 1.90
CA PHE A 94 -2.88 -4.82 1.68
C PHE A 94 -3.04 -5.59 3.00
N VAL A 95 -2.10 -5.39 3.92
CA VAL A 95 -2.14 -6.02 5.26
C VAL A 95 -3.29 -5.43 6.09
N MET A 96 -3.52 -4.12 6.02
CA MET A 96 -4.68 -3.47 6.66
C MET A 96 -6.00 -4.02 6.12
N PHE A 97 -6.13 -4.22 4.80
CA PHE A 97 -7.32 -4.83 4.22
C PHE A 97 -7.50 -6.29 4.65
N ALA A 98 -6.41 -7.03 4.90
CA ALA A 98 -6.48 -8.38 5.44
C ALA A 98 -6.93 -8.43 6.91
N LEU A 99 -6.37 -7.56 7.76
CA LEU A 99 -6.59 -7.59 9.22
C LEU A 99 -7.82 -6.79 9.66
N ILE A 100 -8.03 -5.60 9.10
CA ILE A 100 -9.01 -4.60 9.54
C ILE A 100 -9.80 -3.98 8.36
N PRO A 101 -10.45 -4.77 7.48
CA PRO A 101 -10.97 -4.31 6.19
C PRO A 101 -11.87 -3.07 6.28
N THR A 102 -12.84 -3.04 7.19
CA THR A 102 -13.74 -1.91 7.36
C THR A 102 -13.01 -0.63 7.79
N LYS A 103 -12.08 -0.76 8.73
CA LYS A 103 -11.26 0.39 9.19
C LYS A 103 -10.29 0.83 8.12
N ALA A 104 -9.70 -0.09 7.34
CA ALA A 104 -8.82 0.21 6.22
C ALA A 104 -9.51 1.06 5.16
N VAL A 105 -10.77 0.76 4.80
CA VAL A 105 -11.55 1.59 3.85
C VAL A 105 -11.71 3.02 4.38
N TRP A 106 -12.15 3.18 5.64
CA TRP A 106 -12.34 4.51 6.22
C TRP A 106 -11.02 5.27 6.36
N LEU A 107 -9.93 4.58 6.75
CA LEU A 107 -8.60 5.14 6.82
C LEU A 107 -8.13 5.66 5.44
N THR A 108 -8.25 4.83 4.40
CA THR A 108 -7.88 5.21 3.02
C THR A 108 -8.67 6.41 2.52
N LEU A 109 -9.98 6.45 2.76
CA LEU A 109 -10.82 7.59 2.37
C LEU A 109 -10.42 8.86 3.15
N ALA A 110 -10.15 8.75 4.44
CA ALA A 110 -9.72 9.88 5.27
C ALA A 110 -8.34 10.41 4.84
N LEU A 111 -7.38 9.52 4.55
CA LEU A 111 -6.07 9.88 4.04
C LEU A 111 -6.16 10.56 2.67
N ALA A 112 -6.99 10.04 1.76
CA ALA A 112 -7.21 10.64 0.44
C ALA A 112 -7.83 12.05 0.55
N ALA A 113 -8.84 12.22 1.40
CA ALA A 113 -9.46 13.51 1.67
C ALA A 113 -8.47 14.50 2.30
N LEU A 114 -7.69 14.06 3.27
CA LEU A 114 -6.66 14.87 3.92
C LEU A 114 -5.57 15.27 2.92
N GLY A 115 -5.06 14.34 2.14
CA GLY A 115 -4.05 14.62 1.10
C GLY A 115 -4.57 15.63 0.08
N PHE A 116 -5.82 15.47 -0.38
CA PHE A 116 -6.48 16.43 -1.28
C PHE A 116 -6.59 17.83 -0.66
N ALA A 117 -6.86 17.94 0.63
CA ALA A 117 -6.94 19.23 1.34
C ALA A 117 -5.56 19.87 1.56
N VAL A 118 -4.52 19.07 1.87
CA VAL A 118 -3.16 19.53 2.15
C VAL A 118 -2.40 19.92 0.87
N GLY A 119 -2.66 19.26 -0.25
CA GLY A 119 -1.96 19.49 -1.53
C GLY A 119 -1.93 20.95 -1.98
N PRO A 120 -3.06 21.68 -2.07
CA PRO A 120 -3.08 23.11 -2.40
C PRO A 120 -2.28 23.97 -1.44
N LEU A 121 -2.28 23.62 -0.14
CA LEU A 121 -1.49 24.33 0.88
C LEU A 121 0.00 24.08 0.68
N ALA A 122 0.40 22.85 0.40
CA ALA A 122 1.77 22.50 0.09
C ALA A 122 2.30 23.23 -1.15
N ASP A 123 1.50 23.41 -2.19
CA ASP A 123 1.85 24.19 -3.38
C ASP A 123 2.00 25.69 -3.09
N ARG A 124 1.18 26.26 -2.20
CA ARG A 124 1.34 27.66 -1.78
C ARG A 124 2.63 27.85 -0.98
N LEU A 125 2.91 26.91 -0.09
CA LEU A 125 4.10 26.93 0.76
C LEU A 125 5.39 26.77 -0.06
N SER A 126 5.41 25.80 -0.99
CA SER A 126 6.55 25.53 -1.86
C SER A 126 6.92 26.72 -2.74
N ARG A 127 5.91 27.44 -3.25
CA ARG A 127 6.12 28.67 -4.03
C ARG A 127 6.69 29.81 -3.17
N ARG A 128 6.17 29.98 -1.96
CA ARG A 128 6.64 31.04 -1.05
C ARG A 128 8.09 30.84 -0.60
N TRP A 129 8.51 29.59 -0.46
CA TRP A 129 9.85 29.24 0.03
C TRP A 129 10.83 28.80 -1.07
N GLY A 130 10.41 28.82 -2.34
CA GLY A 130 11.25 28.44 -3.48
C GLY A 130 11.76 27.00 -3.42
N VAL A 131 10.96 26.09 -2.83
CA VAL A 131 11.37 24.72 -2.52
C VAL A 131 11.33 23.81 -3.75
N ALA A 132 10.27 23.89 -4.53
CA ALA A 132 10.01 22.94 -5.60
C ALA A 132 10.72 23.31 -6.91
N ARG A 133 11.77 22.60 -7.24
CA ARG A 133 12.40 22.60 -8.57
C ARG A 133 12.57 21.15 -9.02
N PRO A 134 11.68 20.64 -9.89
CA PRO A 134 11.82 19.29 -10.39
C PRO A 134 13.10 19.12 -11.22
N CYS A 135 13.77 17.99 -11.05
CA CYS A 135 14.93 17.61 -11.84
C CYS A 135 14.50 16.88 -13.13
N PRO A 136 15.09 17.17 -14.31
CA PRO A 136 14.65 16.63 -15.58
C PRO A 136 15.22 15.24 -15.93
N SER A 137 15.64 14.43 -14.97
CA SER A 137 16.47 13.24 -15.25
C SER A 137 15.73 11.91 -15.37
N LEU A 138 14.46 11.82 -14.94
CA LEU A 138 13.71 10.57 -15.07
C LEU A 138 13.07 10.47 -16.45
N VAL A 139 13.62 9.62 -17.31
CA VAL A 139 12.95 9.24 -18.56
C VAL A 139 11.81 8.29 -18.20
N LEU A 140 10.57 8.75 -18.39
CA LEU A 140 9.44 7.83 -18.46
C LEU A 140 9.71 6.91 -19.65
N HIS A 141 10.07 5.67 -19.36
CA HIS A 141 9.95 4.65 -20.38
C HIS A 141 8.47 4.64 -20.78
N GLU A 142 8.18 4.95 -22.06
CA GLU A 142 6.89 4.64 -22.63
C GLU A 142 6.71 3.14 -22.40
N ALA A 143 5.93 2.84 -21.35
CA ALA A 143 5.60 1.46 -21.07
C ALA A 143 4.87 0.96 -22.30
N ASP A 144 5.47 -0.02 -22.98
CA ASP A 144 4.88 -0.71 -24.11
C ASP A 144 3.39 -0.84 -23.87
N ALA A 145 2.59 -0.39 -24.86
CA ALA A 145 1.15 -0.42 -24.77
C ALA A 145 0.69 -1.88 -24.68
N CYS A 146 0.79 -2.43 -23.49
CA CYS A 146 0.40 -3.81 -23.21
C CYS A 146 -1.10 -3.93 -23.42
N ARG A 147 -1.52 -4.65 -24.43
CA ARG A 147 -2.91 -5.06 -24.60
C ARG A 147 -3.19 -6.19 -23.61
N CYS A 148 -3.57 -5.83 -22.40
CA CYS A 148 -3.77 -6.78 -21.29
C CYS A 148 -4.95 -7.74 -21.50
N PHE A 149 -5.80 -7.54 -22.52
CA PHE A 149 -6.89 -8.45 -22.86
C PHE A 149 -6.89 -8.73 -24.37
N PRO A 150 -6.15 -9.73 -24.83
CA PRO A 150 -5.98 -10.02 -26.25
C PRO A 150 -7.18 -10.76 -26.90
N GLY A 151 -8.35 -10.82 -26.26
CA GLY A 151 -9.58 -11.40 -26.81
C GLY A 151 -9.40 -12.83 -27.37
N LYS A 152 -9.27 -12.96 -28.69
CA LYS A 152 -9.13 -14.26 -29.36
C LYS A 152 -7.86 -15.05 -28.98
N GLN A 153 -6.82 -14.40 -28.51
CA GLN A 153 -5.55 -15.04 -28.15
C GLN A 153 -5.59 -15.73 -26.76
N VAL A 154 -6.61 -15.45 -25.93
CA VAL A 154 -6.75 -16.09 -24.61
C VAL A 154 -6.79 -17.61 -24.73
N LEU A 155 -7.54 -18.15 -25.69
CA LEU A 155 -7.62 -19.60 -25.89
C LEU A 155 -6.34 -20.20 -26.48
N GLU A 156 -5.65 -19.47 -27.36
CA GLU A 156 -4.36 -19.90 -27.93
C GLU A 156 -3.27 -20.06 -26.85
N GLN A 157 -3.27 -19.16 -25.86
CA GLN A 157 -2.30 -19.20 -24.74
C GLN A 157 -2.44 -20.46 -23.87
N TRP A 158 -3.63 -21.07 -23.85
CA TRP A 158 -3.91 -22.32 -23.13
C TRP A 158 -3.58 -23.56 -23.93
N SER A 159 -3.38 -23.48 -25.23
CA SER A 159 -2.94 -24.63 -26.04
C SER A 159 -1.49 -25.04 -25.73
N ARG A 160 -0.66 -24.09 -25.30
CA ARG A 160 0.73 -24.31 -24.85
C ARG A 160 1.03 -23.36 -23.65
N PRO A 161 0.50 -23.65 -22.46
CA PRO A 161 0.68 -22.77 -21.32
C PRO A 161 2.13 -22.70 -20.89
N SER A 162 2.60 -21.47 -20.59
CA SER A 162 3.93 -21.29 -20.00
C SER A 162 4.00 -21.87 -18.59
N ALA A 163 5.20 -22.25 -18.13
CA ALA A 163 5.40 -22.74 -16.77
C ALA A 163 4.90 -21.74 -15.71
N VAL A 164 5.14 -20.44 -15.95
CA VAL A 164 4.67 -19.37 -15.06
C VAL A 164 3.14 -19.33 -15.00
N ARG A 165 2.44 -19.41 -16.15
CA ARG A 165 0.99 -19.47 -16.20
C ARG A 165 0.47 -20.68 -15.42
N SER A 166 1.04 -21.86 -15.66
CA SER A 166 0.62 -23.10 -14.98
C SER A 166 0.78 -23.00 -13.48
N VAL A 167 1.92 -22.51 -12.99
CA VAL A 167 2.20 -22.34 -11.55
C VAL A 167 1.26 -21.31 -10.92
N LEU A 168 1.11 -20.13 -11.53
CA LEU A 168 0.24 -19.08 -10.99
C LEU A 168 -1.23 -19.52 -10.97
N THR A 169 -1.71 -20.18 -12.03
CA THR A 169 -3.10 -20.68 -12.08
C THR A 169 -3.33 -21.76 -11.03
N ALA A 170 -2.40 -22.72 -10.91
CA ALA A 170 -2.49 -23.74 -9.87
C ALA A 170 -2.48 -23.15 -8.46
N SER A 171 -1.65 -22.12 -8.23
CA SER A 171 -1.61 -21.40 -6.95
C SER A 171 -2.92 -20.65 -6.66
N MET A 172 -3.55 -20.04 -7.68
CA MET A 172 -4.85 -19.37 -7.51
C MET A 172 -5.96 -20.36 -7.22
N ILE A 173 -5.98 -21.50 -7.92
CA ILE A 173 -6.95 -22.58 -7.64
C ILE A 173 -6.75 -23.10 -6.21
N ALA A 174 -5.52 -23.40 -5.82
CA ALA A 174 -5.20 -23.86 -4.46
C ALA A 174 -5.64 -22.84 -3.42
N PHE A 175 -5.35 -21.53 -3.61
CA PHE A 175 -5.78 -20.46 -2.73
C PHE A 175 -7.31 -20.44 -2.57
N VAL A 176 -8.06 -20.44 -3.68
CA VAL A 176 -9.54 -20.43 -3.64
C VAL A 176 -10.09 -21.68 -2.95
N VAL A 177 -9.54 -22.87 -3.26
CA VAL A 177 -9.97 -24.14 -2.64
C VAL A 177 -9.70 -24.14 -1.13
N VAL A 178 -8.52 -23.74 -0.70
CA VAL A 178 -8.11 -23.72 0.72
C VAL A 178 -8.99 -22.76 1.53
N ILE A 179 -9.31 -21.59 0.98
CA ILE A 179 -10.23 -20.64 1.62
C ILE A 179 -11.68 -21.17 1.57
N ALA A 180 -12.12 -21.72 0.45
CA ALA A 180 -13.49 -22.24 0.30
C ALA A 180 -13.78 -23.46 1.20
N THR A 181 -12.78 -24.28 1.50
CA THR A 181 -12.89 -25.40 2.43
C THR A 181 -12.75 -24.99 3.89
N GLY A 182 -12.23 -23.77 4.18
CA GLY A 182 -11.98 -23.29 5.54
C GLY A 182 -10.76 -23.93 6.21
N LEU A 183 -9.86 -24.54 5.43
CA LEU A 183 -8.59 -25.07 5.94
C LEU A 183 -7.66 -23.96 6.43
N VAL A 184 -7.74 -22.78 5.83
CA VAL A 184 -7.00 -21.58 6.23
C VAL A 184 -7.98 -20.41 6.25
N GLY A 185 -7.78 -19.48 7.20
CA GLY A 185 -8.63 -18.32 7.41
C GLY A 185 -9.86 -18.62 8.29
N PRO A 186 -10.89 -17.76 8.27
CA PRO A 186 -12.07 -17.93 9.11
C PRO A 186 -12.81 -19.23 8.78
N SER A 187 -13.05 -20.04 9.80
CA SER A 187 -13.81 -21.30 9.65
C SER A 187 -15.30 -21.08 9.32
N GLN A 188 -15.85 -19.94 9.76
CA GLN A 188 -17.22 -19.55 9.48
C GLN A 188 -17.32 -18.65 8.24
N TRP A 189 -18.48 -18.71 7.55
CA TRP A 189 -18.80 -17.80 6.45
C TRP A 189 -19.04 -16.38 7.00
N ASN A 190 -18.02 -15.54 6.86
CA ASN A 190 -18.08 -14.13 7.24
C ASN A 190 -17.61 -13.23 6.09
N TRP A 191 -17.68 -11.92 6.29
CA TRP A 191 -17.24 -10.94 5.32
C TRP A 191 -15.79 -11.17 4.85
N VAL A 192 -14.88 -11.52 5.76
CA VAL A 192 -13.46 -11.75 5.44
C VAL A 192 -13.31 -12.90 4.45
N ARG A 193 -13.99 -14.04 4.71
CA ARG A 193 -13.94 -15.21 3.82
C ARG A 193 -14.51 -14.92 2.43
N VAL A 194 -15.61 -14.15 2.36
CA VAL A 194 -16.21 -13.73 1.09
C VAL A 194 -15.26 -12.82 0.32
N THR A 195 -14.59 -11.88 1.00
CA THR A 195 -13.60 -10.98 0.39
C THR A 195 -12.39 -11.76 -0.15
N LEU A 196 -11.83 -12.69 0.64
CA LEU A 196 -10.72 -13.55 0.23
C LEU A 196 -11.07 -14.36 -1.04
N LEU A 197 -12.26 -14.95 -1.07
CA LEU A 197 -12.73 -15.70 -2.24
C LEU A 197 -12.93 -14.80 -3.46
N SER A 198 -13.55 -13.64 -3.27
CA SER A 198 -13.78 -12.68 -4.36
C SER A 198 -12.47 -12.20 -4.98
N VAL A 199 -11.51 -11.85 -4.15
CA VAL A 199 -10.17 -11.42 -4.59
C VAL A 199 -9.43 -12.59 -5.27
N GLY A 200 -9.51 -13.80 -4.72
CA GLY A 200 -8.92 -15.00 -5.33
C GLY A 200 -9.50 -15.32 -6.71
N LEU A 201 -10.81 -15.18 -6.89
CA LEU A 201 -11.48 -15.37 -8.19
C LEU A 201 -11.07 -14.30 -9.20
N ILE A 202 -10.98 -13.02 -8.77
CA ILE A 202 -10.49 -11.91 -9.62
C ILE A 202 -9.03 -12.17 -10.03
N GLY A 203 -8.16 -12.53 -9.08
CA GLY A 203 -6.77 -12.87 -9.38
C GLY A 203 -6.64 -14.06 -10.34
N GLY A 204 -7.46 -15.07 -10.15
CA GLY A 204 -7.56 -16.23 -11.06
C GLY A 204 -8.00 -15.83 -12.47
N PHE A 205 -8.98 -14.93 -12.60
CA PHE A 205 -9.39 -14.37 -13.88
C PHE A 205 -8.25 -13.61 -14.56
N VAL A 206 -7.55 -12.74 -13.81
CA VAL A 206 -6.41 -11.97 -14.33
C VAL A 206 -5.33 -12.93 -14.86
N VAL A 207 -4.87 -13.87 -14.02
CA VAL A 207 -3.82 -14.84 -14.40
C VAL A 207 -4.21 -15.68 -15.61
N SER A 208 -5.49 -15.99 -15.74
CA SER A 208 -6.00 -16.81 -16.86
C SER A 208 -6.09 -16.05 -18.18
N THR A 209 -6.25 -14.74 -18.16
CA THR A 209 -6.58 -13.94 -19.34
C THR A 209 -5.48 -13.05 -19.87
N VAL A 210 -4.55 -12.60 -19.02
CA VAL A 210 -3.46 -11.69 -19.42
C VAL A 210 -2.37 -12.41 -20.25
N PRO A 211 -1.61 -11.67 -21.10
CA PRO A 211 -0.51 -12.25 -21.89
C PRO A 211 0.63 -12.79 -21.03
N ASP A 212 1.39 -13.74 -21.54
CA ASP A 212 2.50 -14.38 -20.82
C ASP A 212 3.64 -13.42 -20.45
N HIS A 213 3.91 -12.38 -21.24
CA HIS A 213 4.90 -11.36 -20.89
C HIS A 213 4.45 -10.61 -19.61
N PHE A 214 3.16 -10.27 -19.50
CA PHE A 214 2.62 -9.63 -18.29
C PHE A 214 2.74 -10.53 -17.06
N LEU A 215 2.44 -11.84 -17.22
CA LEU A 215 2.60 -12.82 -16.15
C LEU A 215 4.05 -12.92 -15.68
N ARG A 216 5.02 -12.92 -16.61
CA ARG A 216 6.43 -13.09 -16.28
C ARG A 216 7.04 -11.81 -15.71
N ASP A 217 6.83 -10.68 -16.37
CA ASP A 217 7.55 -9.44 -16.07
C ASP A 217 6.90 -8.66 -14.93
N HIS A 218 5.57 -8.59 -14.89
CA HIS A 218 4.84 -7.87 -13.85
C HIS A 218 4.48 -8.76 -12.67
N LEU A 219 3.82 -9.90 -12.89
CA LEU A 219 3.31 -10.70 -11.78
C LEU A 219 4.40 -11.57 -11.15
N TRP A 220 5.12 -12.35 -11.94
CA TRP A 220 6.10 -13.28 -11.40
C TRP A 220 7.33 -12.56 -10.83
N SER A 221 8.01 -11.76 -11.65
CA SER A 221 9.26 -11.11 -11.24
C SER A 221 9.03 -10.02 -10.20
N HIS A 222 7.96 -9.24 -10.32
CA HIS A 222 7.67 -8.13 -9.42
C HIS A 222 6.91 -8.58 -8.18
N VAL A 223 5.73 -9.18 -8.32
CA VAL A 223 4.88 -9.53 -7.17
C VAL A 223 5.45 -10.74 -6.42
N ILE A 224 5.63 -11.89 -7.11
CA ILE A 224 5.96 -13.15 -6.42
C ILE A 224 7.40 -13.18 -5.94
N VAL A 225 8.37 -12.78 -6.77
CA VAL A 225 9.80 -12.92 -6.43
C VAL A 225 10.29 -11.78 -5.55
N LYS A 226 9.87 -10.53 -5.79
CA LYS A 226 10.37 -9.37 -5.03
C LYS A 226 9.51 -9.01 -3.83
N HIS A 227 8.17 -8.89 -4.02
CA HIS A 227 7.29 -8.37 -2.96
C HIS A 227 6.81 -9.44 -1.98
N ALA A 228 6.34 -10.61 -2.43
CA ALA A 228 5.77 -11.61 -1.54
C ALA A 228 6.74 -12.09 -0.44
N PRO A 229 8.03 -12.40 -0.71
CA PRO A 229 8.97 -12.79 0.34
C PRO A 229 9.24 -11.67 1.35
N ARG A 230 9.28 -10.41 0.89
CA ARG A 230 9.47 -9.24 1.76
C ARG A 230 8.25 -9.03 2.67
N VAL A 231 7.03 -9.07 2.11
CA VAL A 231 5.79 -8.96 2.89
C VAL A 231 5.72 -10.08 3.93
N PHE A 232 6.03 -11.31 3.53
CA PHE A 232 6.07 -12.45 4.46
C PHE A 232 7.06 -12.24 5.60
N ALA A 233 8.31 -11.86 5.28
CA ALA A 233 9.35 -11.66 6.30
C ALA A 233 8.98 -10.54 7.28
N TRP A 234 8.48 -9.40 6.79
CA TRP A 234 8.04 -8.29 7.64
C TRP A 234 6.82 -8.66 8.47
N THR A 235 5.78 -9.24 7.86
CA THR A 235 4.56 -9.64 8.58
C THR A 235 4.88 -10.67 9.66
N LEU A 236 5.63 -11.72 9.33
CA LEU A 236 6.05 -12.73 10.31
C LEU A 236 6.90 -12.11 11.43
N GLY A 237 7.87 -11.27 11.06
CA GLY A 237 8.75 -10.59 12.03
C GLY A 237 7.95 -9.73 13.01
N VAL A 238 7.01 -8.94 12.51
CA VAL A 238 6.14 -8.09 13.35
C VAL A 238 5.22 -8.92 14.24
N LEU A 239 4.53 -9.93 13.67
CA LEU A 239 3.63 -10.78 14.46
C LEU A 239 4.37 -11.52 15.58
N VAL A 240 5.57 -12.05 15.30
CA VAL A 240 6.41 -12.68 16.32
C VAL A 240 6.89 -11.66 17.35
N ALA A 241 7.36 -10.49 16.92
CA ALA A 241 7.82 -9.44 17.82
C ALA A 241 6.72 -8.97 18.78
N VAL A 242 5.50 -8.73 18.25
CA VAL A 242 4.34 -8.37 19.09
C VAL A 242 3.94 -9.49 20.03
N ALA A 243 3.95 -10.76 19.57
CA ALA A 243 3.64 -11.92 20.42
C ALA A 243 4.65 -12.09 21.58
N VAL A 244 5.93 -11.84 21.31
CA VAL A 244 6.98 -11.88 22.36
C VAL A 244 6.85 -10.68 23.30
N LEU A 245 6.64 -9.48 22.76
CA LEU A 245 6.53 -8.26 23.55
C LEU A 245 5.36 -8.32 24.55
N ARG A 246 4.22 -8.88 24.13
CA ARG A 246 3.05 -9.13 25.01
C ARG A 246 3.35 -10.06 26.19
N GLN A 247 4.35 -10.92 26.09
CA GLN A 247 4.77 -11.78 27.21
C GLN A 247 5.71 -11.09 28.18
N LEU A 248 6.40 -10.05 27.72
CA LEU A 248 7.42 -9.35 28.50
C LEU A 248 6.89 -8.08 29.16
N VAL A 249 5.92 -7.42 28.54
CA VAL A 249 5.38 -6.11 28.97
C VAL A 249 3.87 -6.11 28.82
N ASP A 250 3.19 -5.53 29.80
CA ASP A 250 1.79 -5.17 29.66
C ASP A 250 1.67 -3.98 28.68
N LEU A 251 1.50 -4.32 27.41
CA LEU A 251 1.43 -3.33 26.33
C LEU A 251 0.21 -2.40 26.46
N ASP A 252 -0.91 -2.90 26.97
CA ASP A 252 -2.12 -2.10 27.19
C ASP A 252 -1.87 -0.99 28.22
N ALA A 253 -1.31 -1.37 29.37
CA ALA A 253 -0.96 -0.42 30.41
C ALA A 253 0.13 0.57 29.96
N TYR A 254 1.14 0.10 29.22
CA TYR A 254 2.20 0.97 28.70
C TYR A 254 1.68 2.00 27.71
N VAL A 255 0.87 1.59 26.73
CA VAL A 255 0.32 2.49 25.68
C VAL A 255 -0.64 3.50 26.31
N GLN A 256 -1.52 3.07 27.23
CA GLN A 256 -2.41 3.98 27.94
C GLN A 256 -1.66 5.02 28.77
N ALA A 257 -0.60 4.62 29.45
CA ALA A 257 0.23 5.53 30.25
C ALA A 257 1.07 6.48 29.39
N ASN A 258 1.43 6.10 28.14
CA ASN A 258 2.41 6.80 27.33
C ASN A 258 1.90 7.11 25.91
N SER A 259 0.59 7.30 25.69
CA SER A 259 -0.03 7.47 24.37
C SER A 259 0.64 8.57 23.50
N TRP A 260 1.06 9.68 24.13
CA TRP A 260 1.78 10.77 23.46
C TRP A 260 3.18 10.34 23.00
N GLY A 261 3.89 9.58 23.81
CA GLY A 261 5.19 9.01 23.44
C GLY A 261 5.06 8.01 22.29
N VAL A 262 4.02 7.17 22.32
CA VAL A 262 3.73 6.20 21.26
C VAL A 262 3.32 6.90 19.96
N LEU A 263 2.53 7.99 20.03
CA LEU A 263 2.22 8.85 18.88
C LEU A 263 3.49 9.43 18.24
N GLY A 264 4.39 9.98 19.07
CA GLY A 264 5.68 10.49 18.60
C GLY A 264 6.55 9.41 17.96
N ALA A 265 6.64 8.23 18.59
CA ALA A 265 7.37 7.09 18.03
C ALA A 265 6.79 6.61 16.68
N ALA A 266 5.45 6.53 16.58
CA ALA A 266 4.77 6.15 15.35
C ALA A 266 5.06 7.14 14.19
N ALA A 267 5.01 8.43 14.48
CA ALA A 267 5.34 9.46 13.51
C ALA A 267 6.83 9.44 13.10
N LEU A 268 7.75 9.21 14.04
CA LEU A 268 9.18 9.12 13.75
C LEU A 268 9.52 7.87 12.90
N VAL A 269 8.94 6.73 13.22
CA VAL A 269 9.06 5.51 12.40
C VAL A 269 8.56 5.79 10.98
N GLY A 270 7.50 6.62 10.83
CA GLY A 270 6.95 7.08 9.56
C GLY A 270 7.92 7.81 8.63
N ILE A 271 9.02 8.34 9.16
CA ILE A 271 10.04 9.00 8.34
C ILE A 271 10.81 7.99 7.47
N VAL A 272 10.93 6.73 7.93
CA VAL A 272 11.63 5.68 7.19
C VAL A 272 10.83 5.33 5.92
N PRO A 273 11.41 5.44 4.70
CA PRO A 273 10.70 5.16 3.44
C PRO A 273 10.62 3.65 3.17
N GLU A 274 10.02 2.92 4.09
CA GLU A 274 9.86 1.46 4.07
C GLU A 274 8.53 1.11 4.74
N SER A 275 7.72 0.24 4.12
CA SER A 275 6.40 -0.14 4.67
C SER A 275 6.50 -1.10 5.86
N GLY A 276 7.57 -1.90 5.95
CA GLY A 276 7.72 -2.94 6.98
C GLY A 276 7.62 -2.46 8.43
N PRO A 277 8.36 -1.42 8.85
CA PRO A 277 8.32 -0.92 10.23
C PRO A 277 6.94 -0.44 10.69
N HIS A 278 6.10 0.05 9.75
CA HIS A 278 4.76 0.55 10.06
C HIS A 278 3.76 -0.54 10.38
N LEU A 279 3.98 -1.77 9.91
CA LEU A 279 3.14 -2.93 10.22
C LEU A 279 3.00 -3.16 11.74
N VAL A 280 3.96 -2.68 12.54
CA VAL A 280 3.85 -2.71 14.01
C VAL A 280 2.60 -1.96 14.46
N PHE A 281 2.36 -0.74 13.97
CA PHE A 281 1.21 0.07 14.38
C PHE A 281 -0.12 -0.47 13.80
N VAL A 282 -0.09 -1.04 12.61
CA VAL A 282 -1.25 -1.74 12.03
C VAL A 282 -1.64 -2.95 12.89
N THR A 283 -0.66 -3.76 13.29
CA THR A 283 -0.88 -4.94 14.14
C THR A 283 -1.35 -4.55 15.53
N LEU A 284 -0.69 -3.58 16.17
CA LEU A 284 -1.09 -3.08 17.49
C LEU A 284 -2.51 -2.50 17.48
N PHE A 285 -2.90 -1.82 16.40
CA PHE A 285 -4.27 -1.33 16.26
C PHE A 285 -5.28 -2.46 16.00
N ALA A 286 -4.94 -3.44 15.16
CA ALA A 286 -5.78 -4.60 14.91
C ALA A 286 -6.06 -5.39 16.20
N ASP A 287 -5.07 -5.43 17.09
CA ASP A 287 -5.13 -6.06 18.41
C ASP A 287 -5.79 -5.18 19.49
N GLY A 288 -6.21 -3.95 19.15
CA GLY A 288 -6.84 -3.00 20.08
C GLY A 288 -5.90 -2.32 21.08
N LEU A 289 -4.57 -2.43 20.87
CA LEU A 289 -3.55 -1.92 21.79
C LEU A 289 -3.25 -0.43 21.61
N VAL A 290 -3.41 0.11 20.41
CA VAL A 290 -3.24 1.54 20.16
C VAL A 290 -4.53 2.16 19.63
N PRO A 291 -4.82 3.44 19.95
CA PRO A 291 -5.99 4.15 19.42
C PRO A 291 -5.82 4.47 17.93
N PHE A 292 -6.96 4.79 17.28
CA PHE A 292 -7.00 5.14 15.85
C PHE A 292 -6.10 6.34 15.50
N SER A 293 -5.98 7.31 16.41
CA SER A 293 -5.13 8.50 16.27
C SER A 293 -3.66 8.15 15.98
N ILE A 294 -3.13 7.10 16.63
CA ILE A 294 -1.73 6.66 16.44
C ILE A 294 -1.57 5.97 15.09
N LEU A 295 -2.49 5.07 14.72
CA LEU A 295 -2.48 4.45 13.39
C LEU A 295 -2.60 5.50 12.29
N PHE A 296 -3.52 6.46 12.45
CA PHE A 296 -3.76 7.51 11.46
C PHE A 296 -2.53 8.41 11.28
N ALA A 297 -1.90 8.83 12.39
CA ALA A 297 -0.67 9.62 12.34
C ALA A 297 0.48 8.86 11.65
N SER A 298 0.68 7.60 11.99
CA SER A 298 1.65 6.73 11.32
C SER A 298 1.40 6.66 9.82
N SER A 299 0.14 6.42 9.42
CA SER A 299 -0.25 6.31 8.01
C SER A 299 -0.12 7.61 7.22
N ILE A 300 -0.23 8.79 7.86
CA ILE A 300 0.01 10.09 7.20
C ILE A 300 1.51 10.30 6.92
N VAL A 301 2.38 9.87 7.84
CA VAL A 301 3.82 10.15 7.75
C VAL A 301 4.55 9.14 6.87
N GLN A 302 4.11 7.89 6.87
CA GLN A 302 4.70 6.84 6.06
C GLN A 302 4.29 7.00 4.59
N ASP A 303 5.19 6.72 3.67
CA ASP A 303 4.97 6.75 2.22
C ASP A 303 5.37 5.42 1.56
N GLY A 304 5.78 4.45 2.37
CA GLY A 304 6.34 3.19 1.89
C GLY A 304 7.52 3.42 0.94
N HIS A 305 7.70 2.53 -0.02
CA HIS A 305 8.75 2.64 -1.05
C HIS A 305 8.46 3.75 -2.07
N GLY A 306 7.26 4.36 -2.07
CA GLY A 306 6.84 5.38 -3.02
C GLY A 306 7.76 6.60 -3.08
N MET A 307 8.45 6.88 -1.98
CA MET A 307 9.39 8.00 -1.87
C MET A 307 10.83 7.68 -2.28
N LEU A 308 11.20 6.44 -2.54
CA LEU A 308 12.57 6.07 -2.91
C LEU A 308 13.05 6.76 -4.21
N PRO A 309 12.25 6.83 -5.30
CA PRO A 309 12.65 7.58 -6.48
C PRO A 309 12.88 9.07 -6.20
N MET A 310 12.03 9.69 -5.35
CA MET A 310 12.21 11.08 -4.96
C MET A 310 13.50 11.29 -4.16
N LEU A 311 13.84 10.37 -3.26
CA LEU A 311 15.09 10.41 -2.49
C LEU A 311 16.33 10.32 -3.41
N ALA A 312 16.24 9.52 -4.48
CA ALA A 312 17.30 9.38 -5.47
C ALA A 312 17.48 10.66 -6.32
N GLU A 313 16.37 11.30 -6.72
CA GLU A 313 16.37 12.44 -7.62
C GLU A 313 16.59 13.78 -6.89
N SER A 314 15.92 14.00 -5.77
CA SER A 314 15.96 15.27 -5.01
C SER A 314 15.82 15.04 -3.51
N ARG A 315 16.95 14.92 -2.82
CA ARG A 315 16.99 14.83 -1.35
C ARG A 315 16.29 16.02 -0.67
N ARG A 316 16.37 17.20 -1.28
CA ARG A 316 15.73 18.41 -0.76
C ARG A 316 14.22 18.29 -0.78
N ASP A 317 13.63 17.90 -1.92
CA ASP A 317 12.17 17.75 -2.06
C ASP A 317 11.66 16.60 -1.20
N PHE A 318 12.43 15.49 -1.12
CA PHE A 318 12.16 14.39 -0.19
C PHE A 318 12.02 14.88 1.25
N LEU A 319 13.00 15.66 1.76
CA LEU A 319 12.97 16.14 3.14
C LEU A 319 11.80 17.11 3.39
N TRP A 320 11.45 17.96 2.41
CA TRP A 320 10.31 18.85 2.54
C TRP A 320 8.99 18.10 2.56
N ILE A 321 8.81 17.09 1.72
CA ILE A 321 7.61 16.25 1.72
C ILE A 321 7.49 15.52 3.06
N LYS A 322 8.57 14.88 3.51
CA LYS A 322 8.61 14.19 4.82
C LYS A 322 8.33 15.15 5.98
N GLY A 323 8.89 16.35 5.95
CA GLY A 323 8.62 17.39 6.96
C GLY A 323 7.15 17.82 7.00
N ILE A 324 6.50 17.98 5.84
CA ILE A 324 5.08 18.31 5.74
C ILE A 324 4.24 17.14 6.28
N ASN A 325 4.51 15.89 5.83
CA ASN A 325 3.79 14.71 6.27
C ASN A 325 3.93 14.50 7.78
N LEU A 326 5.14 14.67 8.33
CA LEU A 326 5.39 14.61 9.77
C LEU A 326 4.59 15.66 10.54
N ALA A 327 4.64 16.93 10.08
CA ALA A 327 3.91 18.01 10.73
C ALA A 327 2.39 17.78 10.69
N VAL A 328 1.85 17.34 9.55
CA VAL A 328 0.42 17.03 9.40
C VAL A 328 0.05 15.80 10.24
N GLY A 329 0.86 14.74 10.20
CA GLY A 329 0.62 13.52 10.97
C GLY A 329 0.59 13.75 12.47
N LEU A 330 1.57 14.50 13.00
CA LEU A 330 1.60 14.88 14.41
C LEU A 330 0.44 15.81 14.79
N ALA A 331 0.12 16.79 13.97
CA ALA A 331 -0.98 17.73 14.26
C ALA A 331 -2.34 17.02 14.29
N VAL A 332 -2.62 16.19 13.28
CA VAL A 332 -3.89 15.45 13.19
C VAL A 332 -3.95 14.35 14.23
N GLY A 333 -2.85 13.59 14.42
CA GLY A 333 -2.78 12.55 15.45
C GLY A 333 -2.96 13.12 16.86
N ALA A 334 -2.32 14.25 17.18
CA ALA A 334 -2.50 14.93 18.44
C ALA A 334 -3.95 15.41 18.65
N MET A 335 -4.54 16.00 17.61
CA MET A 335 -5.94 16.42 17.65
C MET A 335 -6.88 15.24 17.91
N LEU A 336 -6.73 14.14 17.19
CA LEU A 336 -7.55 12.94 17.38
C LEU A 336 -7.34 12.31 18.77
N LEU A 337 -6.08 12.27 19.25
CA LEU A 337 -5.75 11.74 20.57
C LEU A 337 -6.38 12.56 21.68
N THR A 338 -6.42 13.91 21.56
CA THR A 338 -7.14 14.78 22.52
C THR A 338 -8.65 14.60 22.50
N LEU A 339 -9.21 14.16 21.38
CA LEU A 339 -10.65 13.82 21.23
C LEU A 339 -10.98 12.40 21.71
N GLY A 340 -9.99 11.63 22.16
CA GLY A 340 -10.17 10.27 22.65
C GLY A 340 -10.38 9.20 21.57
N LEU A 341 -9.91 9.48 20.34
CA LEU A 341 -10.08 8.61 19.17
C LEU A 341 -8.80 7.79 18.86
#